data_4e8a377575144e6df34a59ec84fd87a6
#
_entry.id   4e8a377575144e6df34a59ec84fd87a6
#
_cell.length_a   1.000
_cell.length_b   1.000
_cell.length_c   1.000
_cell.angle_alpha   90.00
_cell.angle_beta   90.00
_cell.angle_gamma   90.00
#
_symmetry.space_group_name_H-M   'P 1'
#
loop_
_entity.id
_entity.type
_entity.pdbx_description
1 polymer ?
#
loop_
_entity_poly.entity_id
_entity_poly.type
_entity_poly.pdbx_seq_one_letter_code
_entity_poly.pdbx_strand_id
1 'polypeptide(L)'
;MAYESKYENPSTLKMDYVHTEAHQMAYDLSVYLHKKVREMPHYEKFTLQKDIRESIDGIMDEIEAYERSKTISHLYTADRLKGRLVRKIRLAHDLKYSAMNDRVYKYCATQIGILGAYIGGLINKAQKEKKSK
;
A
#
# COMPACT_ATOMS: atom_id res chain seq x y z
N MET A 1 4.13 -18.43 -3.07
CA MET A 1 2.75 -18.59 -2.56
C MET A 1 1.90 -17.39 -2.97
N ALA A 2 0.70 -17.68 -3.44
CA ALA A 2 -0.23 -16.63 -3.79
C ALA A 2 -0.76 -15.93 -2.52
N TYR A 3 -0.91 -14.64 -2.60
CA TYR A 3 -1.51 -13.87 -1.52
C TYR A 3 -3.04 -14.10 -1.52
N GLU A 4 -3.59 -14.40 -0.35
CA GLU A 4 -5.04 -14.55 -0.20
C GLU A 4 -5.63 -13.32 0.47
N SER A 5 -6.55 -12.66 -0.22
CA SER A 5 -7.23 -11.49 0.30
C SER A 5 -8.24 -11.87 1.38
N LYS A 6 -8.42 -10.99 2.36
CA LYS A 6 -9.46 -11.09 3.38
C LYS A 6 -10.83 -10.62 2.85
N TYR A 7 -10.84 -9.97 1.71
CA TYR A 7 -12.05 -9.35 1.16
C TYR A 7 -12.40 -9.97 -0.18
N GLU A 8 -13.67 -10.27 -0.39
CA GLU A 8 -14.14 -10.80 -1.65
C GLU A 8 -14.08 -9.74 -2.74
N ASN A 9 -13.65 -10.16 -3.92
CA ASN A 9 -13.69 -9.31 -5.09
C ASN A 9 -15.07 -9.44 -5.73
N PRO A 10 -15.84 -8.34 -5.86
CA PRO A 10 -17.17 -8.41 -6.46
C PRO A 10 -17.10 -8.99 -7.88
N SER A 11 -17.78 -10.12 -8.07
CA SER A 11 -17.76 -10.84 -9.34
C SER A 11 -18.40 -10.06 -10.50
N THR A 12 -19.16 -9.01 -10.18
CA THR A 12 -19.83 -8.17 -11.17
C THR A 12 -18.92 -7.13 -11.80
N LEU A 13 -17.74 -6.90 -11.20
CA LEU A 13 -16.78 -5.93 -11.72
C LEU A 13 -15.92 -6.58 -12.79
N LYS A 14 -16.02 -6.05 -14.01
CA LYS A 14 -15.14 -6.47 -15.10
C LYS A 14 -13.93 -5.56 -15.12
N MET A 15 -12.74 -6.18 -15.16
CA MET A 15 -11.47 -5.46 -15.22
C MET A 15 -10.89 -5.59 -16.62
N ASP A 16 -10.37 -4.49 -17.16
CA ASP A 16 -9.68 -4.47 -18.44
C ASP A 16 -8.30 -5.12 -18.36
N TYR A 17 -7.85 -5.40 -17.15
CA TYR A 17 -6.53 -5.94 -16.86
C TYR A 17 -6.60 -6.74 -15.57
N VAL A 18 -5.63 -7.63 -15.40
CA VAL A 18 -5.55 -8.47 -14.21
C VAL A 18 -4.77 -7.71 -13.12
N HIS A 19 -5.37 -7.56 -11.96
CA HIS A 19 -4.67 -6.97 -10.82
C HIS A 19 -3.60 -7.91 -10.28
N THR A 20 -2.46 -7.34 -9.92
CA THR A 20 -1.37 -8.07 -9.29
C THR A 20 -1.71 -8.39 -7.84
N GLU A 21 -0.97 -9.34 -7.27
CA GLU A 21 -1.09 -9.63 -5.83
C GLU A 21 -0.70 -8.40 -5.00
N ALA A 22 0.25 -7.60 -5.50
CA ALA A 22 0.65 -6.35 -4.85
C ALA A 22 -0.55 -5.39 -4.75
N HIS A 23 -1.36 -5.28 -5.80
CA HIS A 23 -2.55 -4.43 -5.79
C HIS A 23 -3.55 -4.91 -4.75
N GLN A 24 -3.84 -6.20 -4.73
CA GLN A 24 -4.79 -6.75 -3.77
C GLN A 24 -4.30 -6.59 -2.34
N MET A 25 -3.02 -6.80 -2.11
CA MET A 25 -2.45 -6.62 -0.79
C MET A 25 -2.50 -5.15 -0.34
N ALA A 26 -2.22 -4.22 -1.25
CA ALA A 26 -2.34 -2.79 -0.97
C ALA A 26 -3.78 -2.42 -0.64
N TYR A 27 -4.74 -2.99 -1.35
CA TYR A 27 -6.16 -2.78 -1.05
C TYR A 27 -6.52 -3.24 0.36
N ASP A 28 -6.12 -4.46 0.72
CA ASP A 28 -6.40 -5.00 2.05
C ASP A 28 -5.79 -4.12 3.14
N LEU A 29 -4.56 -3.66 2.92
CA LEU A 29 -3.90 -2.76 3.86
C LEU A 29 -4.61 -1.41 3.92
N SER A 30 -5.10 -0.90 2.79
CA SER A 30 -5.87 0.35 2.74
C SER A 30 -7.12 0.26 3.61
N VAL A 31 -7.87 -0.85 3.49
CA VAL A 31 -9.08 -1.06 4.32
C VAL A 31 -8.71 -1.02 5.80
N TYR A 32 -7.65 -1.73 6.18
CA TYR A 32 -7.18 -1.76 7.56
C TYR A 32 -6.78 -0.37 8.05
N LEU A 33 -5.97 0.35 7.28
CA LEU A 33 -5.48 1.66 7.66
C LEU A 33 -6.59 2.71 7.74
N HIS A 34 -7.54 2.70 6.80
CA HIS A 34 -8.67 3.63 6.86
C HIS A 34 -9.47 3.44 8.15
N LYS A 35 -9.62 2.19 8.61
CA LYS A 35 -10.30 1.92 9.87
C LYS A 35 -9.49 2.42 11.07
N LYS A 36 -8.17 2.21 11.04
CA LYS A 36 -7.30 2.57 12.17
C LYS A 36 -7.12 4.07 12.31
N VAL A 37 -6.93 4.79 11.19
CA VAL A 37 -6.71 6.24 11.28
C VAL A 37 -7.92 6.98 11.85
N ARG A 38 -9.13 6.43 11.68
CA ARG A 38 -10.34 7.05 12.26
C ARG A 38 -10.31 7.05 13.79
N GLU A 39 -9.53 6.17 14.40
CA GLU A 39 -9.38 6.09 15.85
C GLU A 39 -8.33 7.07 16.39
N MET A 40 -7.61 7.75 15.49
CA MET A 40 -6.63 8.77 15.87
C MET A 40 -7.33 10.07 16.33
N PRO A 41 -6.62 10.95 17.05
CA PRO A 41 -7.22 12.21 17.49
C PRO A 41 -7.84 12.97 16.34
N HIS A 42 -9.01 13.53 16.57
CA HIS A 42 -9.77 14.27 15.55
C HIS A 42 -8.98 15.44 14.96
N TYR A 43 -8.13 16.08 15.77
CA TYR A 43 -7.33 17.19 15.28
C TYR A 43 -6.29 16.80 14.23
N GLU A 44 -6.06 15.49 14.05
CA GLU A 44 -5.17 14.99 13.00
C GLU A 44 -5.91 14.63 11.71
N LYS A 45 -7.20 14.93 11.63
CA LYS A 45 -8.04 14.53 10.50
C LYS A 45 -7.47 15.00 9.15
N PHE A 46 -7.01 16.24 9.09
CA PHE A 46 -6.50 16.85 7.87
C PHE A 46 -4.98 16.84 7.79
N THR A 47 -4.31 16.22 8.73
CA THR A 47 -2.86 16.14 8.77
C THR A 47 -2.42 14.67 8.71
N LEU A 48 -2.10 14.05 9.85
CA LEU A 48 -1.54 12.70 9.87
C LEU A 48 -2.50 11.64 9.34
N GLN A 49 -3.79 11.72 9.68
CA GLN A 49 -4.79 10.80 9.15
C GLN A 49 -4.86 10.89 7.63
N LYS A 50 -4.93 12.12 7.11
CA LYS A 50 -4.97 12.37 5.67
C LYS A 50 -3.71 11.85 4.99
N ASP A 51 -2.53 12.14 5.56
CA ASP A 51 -1.25 11.72 4.99
C ASP A 51 -1.15 10.20 4.87
N ILE A 52 -1.63 9.47 5.87
CA ILE A 52 -1.62 8.00 5.83
C ILE A 52 -2.57 7.49 4.75
N ARG A 53 -3.80 8.03 4.70
CA ARG A 53 -4.77 7.61 3.68
C ARG A 53 -4.25 7.89 2.28
N GLU A 54 -3.73 9.08 2.04
CA GLU A 54 -3.21 9.45 0.72
C GLU A 54 -2.00 8.61 0.31
N SER A 55 -1.15 8.26 1.26
CA SER A 55 0.02 7.44 0.95
C SER A 55 -0.36 6.04 0.48
N ILE A 56 -1.27 5.37 1.20
CA ILE A 56 -1.69 4.02 0.78
C ILE A 56 -2.53 4.06 -0.50
N ASP A 57 -3.40 5.05 -0.65
CA ASP A 57 -4.20 5.18 -1.86
C ASP A 57 -3.30 5.50 -3.06
N GLY A 58 -2.28 6.33 -2.87
CA GLY A 58 -1.30 6.63 -3.91
C GLY A 58 -0.50 5.41 -4.35
N ILE A 59 -0.14 4.53 -3.40
CA ILE A 59 0.52 3.26 -3.75
C ILE A 59 -0.37 2.44 -4.67
N MET A 60 -1.66 2.32 -4.35
CA MET A 60 -2.61 1.58 -5.17
C MET A 60 -2.74 2.19 -6.57
N ASP A 61 -2.87 3.52 -6.63
CA ASP A 61 -2.99 4.23 -7.91
C ASP A 61 -1.79 3.95 -8.80
N GLU A 62 -0.59 3.96 -8.23
CA GLU A 62 0.63 3.73 -9.00
C GLU A 62 0.77 2.28 -9.45
N ILE A 63 0.35 1.33 -8.60
CA ILE A 63 0.34 -0.08 -9.00
C ILE A 63 -0.64 -0.28 -10.16
N GLU A 64 -1.85 0.32 -10.08
CA GLU A 64 -2.82 0.25 -11.17
C GLU A 64 -2.27 0.86 -12.45
N ALA A 65 -1.62 2.02 -12.34
CA ALA A 65 -1.02 2.67 -13.51
C ALA A 65 0.02 1.77 -14.16
N TYR A 66 0.84 1.08 -13.35
CA TYR A 66 1.79 0.11 -13.88
C TYR A 66 1.09 -1.06 -14.57
N GLU A 67 0.03 -1.60 -13.95
CA GLU A 67 -0.71 -2.74 -14.51
C GLU A 67 -1.27 -2.41 -15.89
N ARG A 68 -1.70 -1.17 -16.09
CA ARG A 68 -2.25 -0.74 -17.37
C ARG A 68 -1.18 -0.44 -18.42
N SER A 69 -0.14 0.31 -18.03
CA SER A 69 0.82 0.86 -18.97
C SER A 69 2.12 0.07 -19.08
N LYS A 70 2.42 -0.76 -18.07
CA LYS A 70 3.70 -1.46 -17.92
C LYS A 70 4.90 -0.52 -17.86
N THR A 71 4.67 0.74 -17.46
CA THR A 71 5.73 1.75 -17.32
C THR A 71 6.34 1.64 -15.92
N ILE A 72 7.62 1.28 -15.87
CA ILE A 72 8.32 0.96 -14.63
C ILE A 72 8.37 2.13 -13.63
N SER A 73 8.34 3.38 -14.13
CA SER A 73 8.39 4.55 -13.25
C SER A 73 7.27 4.58 -12.22
N HIS A 74 6.11 3.99 -12.54
CA HIS A 74 5.01 3.90 -11.58
C HIS A 74 5.38 3.04 -10.38
N LEU A 75 6.15 1.98 -10.60
CA LEU A 75 6.60 1.12 -9.50
C LEU A 75 7.60 1.84 -8.60
N TYR A 76 8.48 2.67 -9.18
CA TYR A 76 9.41 3.48 -8.38
C TYR A 76 8.65 4.50 -7.53
N THR A 77 7.60 5.10 -8.06
CA THR A 77 6.76 6.02 -7.32
C THR A 77 6.02 5.30 -6.20
N ALA A 78 5.50 4.10 -6.47
CA ALA A 78 4.85 3.27 -5.44
C ALA A 78 5.82 2.97 -4.30
N ASP A 79 7.07 2.63 -4.61
CA ASP A 79 8.09 2.34 -3.61
C ASP A 79 8.40 3.57 -2.76
N ARG A 80 8.48 4.74 -3.38
CA ARG A 80 8.70 5.99 -2.64
C ARG A 80 7.53 6.31 -1.71
N LEU A 81 6.29 6.12 -2.17
CA LEU A 81 5.11 6.33 -1.35
C LEU A 81 5.03 5.34 -0.19
N LYS A 82 5.51 4.13 -0.41
CA LYS A 82 5.63 3.14 0.66
C LYS A 82 6.53 3.68 1.79
N GLY A 83 7.66 4.26 1.44
CA GLY A 83 8.55 4.89 2.41
C GLY A 83 7.88 6.01 3.19
N ARG A 84 7.09 6.83 2.49
CA ARG A 84 6.32 7.90 3.14
C ARG A 84 5.30 7.32 4.12
N LEU A 85 4.61 6.25 3.72
CA LEU A 85 3.64 5.59 4.59
C LEU A 85 4.29 5.09 5.86
N VAL A 86 5.44 4.43 5.75
CA VAL A 86 6.17 3.94 6.93
C VAL A 86 6.50 5.09 7.88
N ARG A 87 7.01 6.22 7.35
CA ARG A 87 7.35 7.37 8.19
C ARG A 87 6.14 7.94 8.92
N LYS A 88 5.00 8.02 8.24
CA LYS A 88 3.78 8.59 8.85
C LYS A 88 3.20 7.65 9.92
N ILE A 89 3.25 6.36 9.68
CA ILE A 89 2.82 5.36 10.67
C ILE A 89 3.75 5.39 11.88
N ARG A 90 5.05 5.49 11.64
CA ARG A 90 6.04 5.60 12.73
C ARG A 90 5.79 6.87 13.55
N LEU A 91 5.48 7.99 12.89
CA LEU A 91 5.19 9.25 13.57
C LEU A 91 3.98 9.09 14.51
N ALA A 92 2.91 8.48 14.02
CA ALA A 92 1.72 8.22 14.83
C ALA A 92 2.05 7.35 16.05
N HIS A 93 2.90 6.34 15.86
CA HIS A 93 3.35 5.47 16.94
C HIS A 93 4.18 6.25 17.97
N ASP A 94 5.13 7.06 17.50
CA ASP A 94 6.02 7.81 18.38
C ASP A 94 5.29 8.93 19.13
N LEU A 95 4.19 9.44 18.56
CA LEU A 95 3.33 10.41 19.23
C LEU A 95 2.42 9.75 20.28
N LYS A 96 2.53 8.43 20.43
CA LYS A 96 1.79 7.64 21.43
C LYS A 96 0.28 7.62 21.22
N TYR A 97 -0.18 7.76 19.98
CA TYR A 97 -1.60 7.61 19.68
C TYR A 97 -2.02 6.15 19.89
N SER A 98 -3.11 5.95 20.63
CA SER A 98 -3.58 4.60 20.95
C SER A 98 -3.95 3.79 19.70
N ALA A 99 -4.40 4.49 18.64
CA ALA A 99 -4.73 3.85 17.35
C ALA A 99 -3.51 3.20 16.70
N MET A 100 -2.30 3.66 17.05
CA MET A 100 -1.05 3.11 16.51
C MET A 100 -0.15 2.63 17.66
N ASN A 101 -0.71 1.78 18.53
CA ASN A 101 0.05 1.17 19.62
C ASN A 101 1.07 0.15 19.07
N ASP A 102 1.87 -0.42 19.95
CA ASP A 102 2.94 -1.35 19.55
C ASP A 102 2.43 -2.50 18.69
N ARG A 103 1.30 -3.08 19.05
CA ARG A 103 0.74 -4.21 18.31
C ARG A 103 0.31 -3.79 16.90
N VAL A 104 -0.39 -2.67 16.78
CA VAL A 104 -0.86 -2.15 15.49
C VAL A 104 0.34 -1.75 14.63
N TYR A 105 1.32 -1.08 15.23
CA TYR A 105 2.53 -0.67 14.52
C TYR A 105 3.28 -1.87 13.96
N LYS A 106 3.46 -2.92 14.77
CA LYS A 106 4.11 -4.16 14.32
C LYS A 106 3.37 -4.80 13.17
N TYR A 107 2.05 -4.86 13.25
CA TYR A 107 1.23 -5.42 12.18
C TYR A 107 1.42 -4.62 10.88
N CYS A 108 1.32 -3.30 10.97
CA CYS A 108 1.51 -2.43 9.81
C CYS A 108 2.91 -2.58 9.20
N ALA A 109 3.94 -2.59 10.04
CA ALA A 109 5.32 -2.73 9.58
C ALA A 109 5.51 -4.05 8.83
N THR A 110 4.94 -5.13 9.35
CA THR A 110 5.01 -6.44 8.71
C THR A 110 4.30 -6.43 7.36
N GLN A 111 3.08 -5.90 7.31
CA GLN A 111 2.30 -5.88 6.07
C GLN A 111 2.94 -4.97 5.01
N ILE A 112 3.47 -3.83 5.42
CA ILE A 112 4.15 -2.92 4.49
C ILE A 112 5.44 -3.58 3.98
N GLY A 113 6.14 -4.31 4.84
CA GLY A 113 7.34 -5.06 4.43
C GLY A 113 7.02 -6.09 3.37
N ILE A 114 5.92 -6.84 3.53
CA ILE A 114 5.49 -7.84 2.54
C ILE A 114 5.07 -7.15 1.25
N LEU A 115 4.31 -6.07 1.34
CA LEU A 115 3.91 -5.28 0.17
C LEU A 115 5.16 -4.78 -0.58
N GLY A 116 6.16 -4.29 0.16
CA GLY A 116 7.42 -3.85 -0.43
C GLY A 116 8.13 -4.96 -1.18
N ALA A 117 8.06 -6.19 -0.67
CA ALA A 117 8.66 -7.35 -1.37
C ALA A 117 7.93 -7.63 -2.68
N TYR A 118 6.59 -7.53 -2.72
CA TYR A 118 5.83 -7.68 -3.95
C TYR A 118 6.16 -6.59 -4.97
N ILE A 119 6.24 -5.34 -4.52
CA ILE A 119 6.61 -4.21 -5.40
C ILE A 119 8.03 -4.42 -5.94
N GLY A 120 8.96 -4.82 -5.07
CA GLY A 120 10.34 -5.13 -5.47
C GLY A 120 10.39 -6.24 -6.50
N GLY A 121 9.56 -7.27 -6.35
CA GLY A 121 9.46 -8.35 -7.32
C GLY A 121 8.97 -7.87 -8.67
N LEU A 122 7.97 -6.98 -8.68
CA LEU A 122 7.48 -6.39 -9.93
C LEU A 122 8.56 -5.52 -10.60
N ILE A 123 9.31 -4.76 -9.81
CA ILE A 123 10.41 -3.93 -10.32
C ILE A 123 11.47 -4.83 -10.97
N ASN A 124 11.88 -5.89 -10.28
CA ASN A 124 12.87 -6.81 -10.81
C ASN A 124 12.41 -7.46 -12.12
N LYS A 125 11.16 -7.88 -12.16
CA LYS A 125 10.58 -8.48 -13.37
C LYS A 125 10.54 -7.47 -14.53
N ALA A 126 10.11 -6.24 -14.26
CA ALA A 126 10.02 -5.18 -15.26
C ALA A 126 11.42 -4.81 -15.79
N GLN A 127 12.43 -4.77 -14.92
CA GLN A 127 13.80 -4.49 -15.32
C GLN A 127 14.35 -5.59 -16.24
N LYS A 128 14.06 -6.85 -15.92
CA LYS A 128 14.49 -7.99 -16.74
C LYS A 128 13.82 -7.96 -18.12
N GLU A 129 12.52 -7.68 -18.17
CA GLU A 129 11.79 -7.56 -19.42
C GLU A 129 12.35 -6.42 -20.29
N LYS A 130 12.69 -5.30 -19.68
CA LYS A 130 13.28 -4.16 -20.38
C LYS A 130 14.66 -4.50 -20.95
N LYS A 131 15.47 -5.28 -20.23
CA LYS A 131 16.81 -5.66 -20.68
C LYS A 131 16.80 -6.68 -21.81
N SER A 132 15.75 -7.50 -21.88
CA SER A 132 15.67 -8.56 -22.91
C SER A 132 15.15 -8.05 -24.26
N LYS A 133 14.81 -6.78 -24.36
CA LYS A 133 14.36 -6.17 -25.63
C LYS A 133 15.52 -5.52 -26.39
#